data_cc40df5b7b86a75aaff4267c9c5c9cad
#
_entry.id   cc40df5b7b86a75aaff4267c9c5c9cad
#
_cell.length_a   1.000
_cell.length_b   1.000
_cell.length_c   1.000
_cell.angle_alpha   90.00
_cell.angle_beta   90.00
_cell.angle_gamma   90.00
#
_symmetry.space_group_name_H-M   'P 1'
#
loop_
_entity.id
_entity.type
_entity.pdbx_description
1 polymer ?
#
loop_
_entity_poly.entity_id
_entity_poly.type
_entity_poly.pdbx_seq_one_letter_code
_entity_poly.pdbx_strand_id
1 'polypeptide(L)'
;MARIELHPDFKDFLRLLNSHNVKYLLVGGYAVGYHGYPRATGDMDIWIESSESNSKKIAAAFRDFGMPHETISESLFLEKDKVIRMGIPPVRLEVITTASGVDFNECYSHREVIKIGDILINFISLQDLKKNKHAAGRHKDIADLEHLP
;
A
#
# COMPACT_ATOMS: atom_id res chain seq x y z
N MET A 1 1.41 -7.56 -20.29
CA MET A 1 1.45 -7.07 -18.90
C MET A 1 1.53 -5.56 -18.88
N ALA A 2 0.72 -4.92 -18.06
CA ALA A 2 0.76 -3.47 -17.94
C ALA A 2 2.10 -3.02 -17.34
N ARG A 3 2.70 -2.00 -17.94
CA ARG A 3 3.93 -1.41 -17.41
C ARG A 3 3.58 -0.43 -16.30
N ILE A 4 4.19 -0.62 -15.13
CA ILE A 4 4.02 0.28 -14.01
C ILE A 4 5.22 1.19 -13.91
N GLU A 5 4.98 2.50 -13.94
CA GLU A 5 6.00 3.50 -13.69
C GLU A 5 5.79 4.09 -12.30
N LEU A 6 6.86 4.13 -11.53
CA LEU A 6 6.84 4.65 -10.18
C LEU A 6 7.66 5.93 -10.09
N HIS A 7 7.08 6.95 -9.44
CA HIS A 7 7.82 8.16 -9.12
C HIS A 7 9.01 7.82 -8.22
N PRO A 8 10.18 8.50 -8.39
CA PRO A 8 11.36 8.24 -7.56
C PRO A 8 11.09 8.25 -6.05
N ASP A 9 10.23 9.14 -5.56
CA ASP A 9 9.90 9.21 -4.13
C ASP A 9 9.16 7.96 -3.66
N PHE A 10 8.28 7.40 -4.49
CA PHE A 10 7.60 6.14 -4.19
C PHE A 10 8.60 4.98 -4.15
N LYS A 11 9.55 4.96 -5.08
CA LYS A 11 10.61 3.94 -5.08
C LYS A 11 11.45 4.02 -3.82
N ASP A 12 11.84 5.22 -3.42
CA ASP A 12 12.64 5.44 -2.22
C ASP A 12 11.92 4.96 -0.98
N PHE A 13 10.62 5.26 -0.87
CA PHE A 13 9.83 4.81 0.27
C PHE A 13 9.70 3.28 0.30
N LEU A 14 9.43 2.66 -0.84
CA LEU A 14 9.34 1.20 -0.95
C LEU A 14 10.68 0.52 -0.59
N ARG A 15 11.81 1.10 -1.01
CA ARG A 15 13.13 0.59 -0.61
C ARG A 15 13.32 0.63 0.90
N LEU A 16 12.86 1.71 1.55
CA LEU A 16 12.95 1.83 3.00
C LEU A 16 12.04 0.81 3.70
N LEU A 17 10.84 0.59 3.20
CA LEU A 17 9.96 -0.45 3.74
C LEU A 17 10.64 -1.81 3.67
N ASN A 18 11.25 -2.13 2.53
CA ASN A 18 11.95 -3.40 2.34
C ASN A 18 13.18 -3.51 3.25
N SER A 19 13.98 -2.44 3.37
CA SER A 19 15.19 -2.47 4.19
C SER A 19 14.90 -2.63 5.68
N HIS A 20 13.75 -2.14 6.13
CA HIS A 20 13.31 -2.31 7.52
C HIS A 20 12.48 -3.58 7.74
N ASN A 21 12.32 -4.41 6.71
CA ASN A 21 11.51 -5.64 6.77
C ASN A 21 10.06 -5.40 7.18
N VAL A 22 9.49 -4.31 6.73
CA VAL A 22 8.08 -3.99 7.00
C VAL A 22 7.18 -4.96 6.25
N LYS A 23 6.15 -5.48 6.93
CA LYS A 23 5.09 -6.24 6.27
C LYS A 23 4.07 -5.26 5.72
N TYR A 24 3.95 -5.22 4.41
CA TYR A 24 3.04 -4.32 3.71
C TYR A 24 2.52 -4.96 2.42
N LEU A 25 1.41 -4.42 1.94
CA LEU A 25 0.85 -4.75 0.63
C LEU A 25 0.51 -3.47 -0.11
N LEU A 26 0.90 -3.39 -1.36
CA LEU A 26 0.45 -2.32 -2.24
C LEU A 26 -0.98 -2.64 -2.66
N VAL A 27 -1.90 -1.71 -2.40
CA VAL A 27 -3.33 -1.84 -2.68
C VAL A 27 -3.79 -0.65 -3.54
N GLY A 28 -5.08 -0.45 -3.71
CA GLY A 28 -5.61 0.74 -4.39
C GLY A 28 -5.25 0.81 -5.87
N GLY A 29 -5.12 2.03 -6.39
CA GLY A 29 -4.95 2.28 -7.81
C GLY A 29 -3.76 1.63 -8.47
N TYR A 30 -2.62 1.55 -7.77
CA TYR A 30 -1.43 0.89 -8.31
C TYR A 30 -1.64 -0.62 -8.44
N ALA A 31 -2.33 -1.25 -7.48
CA ALA A 31 -2.66 -2.66 -7.56
C ALA A 31 -3.66 -2.93 -8.68
N VAL A 32 -4.65 -2.06 -8.84
CA VAL A 32 -5.61 -2.13 -9.95
C VAL A 32 -4.87 -2.08 -11.29
N GLY A 33 -3.91 -1.16 -11.42
CA GLY A 33 -3.10 -1.05 -12.64
C GLY A 33 -2.29 -2.30 -12.92
N TYR A 34 -1.63 -2.82 -11.90
CA TYR A 34 -0.83 -4.04 -12.02
C TYR A 34 -1.69 -5.24 -12.49
N HIS A 35 -2.90 -5.37 -11.93
CA HIS A 35 -3.78 -6.51 -12.21
C HIS A 35 -4.55 -6.39 -13.53
N GLY A 36 -4.37 -5.33 -14.31
CA GLY A 36 -4.86 -5.29 -15.68
C GLY A 36 -5.74 -4.11 -16.05
N TYR A 37 -5.98 -3.17 -15.14
CA TYR A 37 -6.72 -1.94 -15.45
C TYR A 37 -5.87 -0.70 -15.14
N PRO A 38 -4.91 -0.35 -16.03
CA PRO A 38 -4.10 0.85 -15.81
C PRO A 38 -4.97 2.10 -15.93
N ARG A 39 -4.92 2.93 -14.91
CA ARG A 39 -5.60 4.22 -14.86
C ARG A 39 -4.79 5.20 -14.03
N ALA A 40 -5.05 6.48 -14.22
CA ALA A 40 -4.38 7.51 -13.42
C ALA A 40 -4.76 7.37 -11.95
N THR A 41 -3.79 7.54 -11.06
CA THR A 41 -4.00 7.59 -9.62
C THR A 41 -3.09 8.63 -9.02
N GLY A 42 -3.63 9.41 -8.08
CA GLY A 42 -2.88 10.45 -7.39
C GLY A 42 -2.16 9.97 -6.15
N ASP A 43 -2.43 8.74 -5.73
CA ASP A 43 -1.95 8.20 -4.47
C ASP A 43 -1.35 6.81 -4.64
N MET A 44 -0.31 6.52 -3.86
CA MET A 44 0.15 5.15 -3.67
C MET A 44 -0.35 4.66 -2.31
N ASP A 45 -1.21 3.65 -2.32
CA ASP A 45 -1.85 3.12 -1.12
C ASP A 45 -1.12 1.91 -0.61
N ILE A 46 -0.64 1.97 0.62
CA ILE A 46 0.14 0.93 1.26
C ILE A 46 -0.60 0.47 2.51
N TRP A 47 -0.95 -0.81 2.55
CA TRP A 47 -1.60 -1.44 3.69
C TRP A 47 -0.57 -2.18 4.53
N ILE A 48 -0.52 -1.90 5.82
CA ILE A 48 0.48 -2.46 6.73
C ILE A 48 -0.14 -3.40 7.75
N GLU A 49 0.65 -4.35 8.23
CA GLU A 49 0.26 -5.16 9.38
C GLU A 49 0.32 -4.28 10.64
N SER A 50 -0.77 -4.25 11.41
CA SER A 50 -0.85 -3.49 12.66
C SER A 50 -0.42 -4.36 13.83
N SER A 51 0.88 -4.55 13.98
CA SER A 51 1.48 -5.27 15.11
C SER A 51 2.54 -4.41 15.76
N GLU A 52 2.88 -4.68 17.03
CA GLU A 52 3.94 -3.94 17.72
C GLU A 52 5.26 -4.01 16.96
N SER A 53 5.65 -5.20 16.55
CA SER A 53 6.89 -5.40 15.80
C SER A 53 6.90 -4.61 14.50
N ASN A 54 5.83 -4.70 13.72
CA ASN A 54 5.75 -4.02 12.44
C ASN A 54 5.65 -2.50 12.59
N SER A 55 4.95 -2.02 13.63
CA SER A 55 4.80 -0.58 13.87
C SER A 55 6.15 0.10 14.16
N LYS A 56 7.04 -0.58 14.85
CA LYS A 56 8.40 -0.08 15.09
C LYS A 56 9.18 0.05 13.79
N LYS A 57 9.07 -0.96 12.93
CA LYS A 57 9.76 -0.99 11.64
C LYS A 57 9.25 0.10 10.71
N ILE A 58 7.94 0.29 10.65
CA ILE A 58 7.37 1.31 9.78
C ILE A 58 7.66 2.73 10.29
N ALA A 59 7.65 2.94 11.60
CA ALA A 59 8.05 4.23 12.16
C ALA A 59 9.50 4.56 11.81
N ALA A 60 10.40 3.57 11.88
CA ALA A 60 11.79 3.75 11.48
C ALA A 60 11.92 4.09 10.00
N ALA A 61 11.14 3.42 9.14
CA ALA A 61 11.12 3.72 7.70
C ALA A 61 10.66 5.15 7.42
N PHE A 62 9.61 5.60 8.10
CA PHE A 62 9.13 6.99 7.98
C PHE A 62 10.19 8.00 8.38
N ARG A 63 10.91 7.75 9.47
CA ARG A 63 11.99 8.64 9.94
C ARG A 63 13.11 8.71 8.93
N ASP A 64 13.52 7.57 8.38
CA ASP A 64 14.57 7.53 7.35
C ASP A 64 14.11 8.21 6.07
N PHE A 65 12.83 8.24 5.80
CA PHE A 65 12.26 8.95 4.66
C PHE A 65 12.23 10.48 4.88
N GLY A 66 12.49 10.92 6.10
CA GLY A 66 12.59 12.34 6.42
C GLY A 66 11.46 12.90 7.28
N MET A 67 10.58 12.05 7.79
CA MET A 67 9.51 12.52 8.68
C MET A 67 10.05 12.83 10.08
N PRO A 68 9.65 13.97 10.68
CA PRO A 68 10.11 14.31 12.03
C PRO A 68 9.64 13.31 13.07
N HIS A 69 10.50 13.06 14.07
CA HIS A 69 10.17 12.15 15.19
C HIS A 69 8.88 12.56 15.93
N GLU A 70 8.62 13.86 16.03
CA GLU A 70 7.47 14.38 16.76
C GLU A 70 6.13 14.04 16.10
N THR A 71 6.12 13.82 14.76
CA THR A 71 4.89 13.54 14.01
C THR A 71 4.62 12.06 13.85
N ILE A 72 5.64 11.20 14.02
CA ILE A 72 5.53 9.77 13.81
C ILE A 72 5.80 9.02 15.10
N SER A 73 4.75 8.44 15.67
CA SER A 73 4.87 7.53 16.81
C SER A 73 4.44 6.12 16.39
N GLU A 74 5.02 5.12 17.06
CA GLU A 74 4.69 3.72 16.78
C GLU A 74 3.21 3.42 17.01
N SER A 75 2.58 4.10 17.98
CA SER A 75 1.17 3.89 18.31
C SER A 75 0.21 4.27 17.18
N LEU A 76 0.62 5.17 16.28
CA LEU A 76 -0.20 5.52 15.11
C LEU A 76 -0.54 4.30 14.26
N PHE A 77 0.41 3.39 14.12
CA PHE A 77 0.27 2.22 13.25
C PHE A 77 -0.45 1.05 13.93
N LEU A 78 -0.81 1.22 15.19
CA LEU A 78 -1.59 0.24 15.95
C LEU A 78 -3.07 0.60 16.02
N GLU A 79 -3.43 1.82 15.62
CA GLU A 79 -4.82 2.28 15.61
C GLU A 79 -5.58 1.67 14.44
N LYS A 80 -6.78 1.15 14.71
CA LYS A 80 -7.67 0.65 13.68
C LYS A 80 -8.19 1.81 12.83
N ASP A 81 -8.39 1.55 11.54
CA ASP A 81 -8.95 2.52 10.59
C ASP A 81 -8.15 3.82 10.50
N LYS A 82 -6.83 3.73 10.67
CA LYS A 82 -5.95 4.88 10.57
C LYS A 82 -5.42 5.03 9.14
N VAL A 83 -5.42 6.28 8.66
CA VAL A 83 -4.84 6.64 7.36
C VAL A 83 -3.81 7.74 7.61
N ILE A 84 -2.57 7.48 7.19
CA ILE A 84 -1.47 8.45 7.31
C ILE A 84 -1.08 8.88 5.92
N ARG A 85 -1.18 10.18 5.64
CA ARG A 85 -0.88 10.73 4.30
C ARG A 85 0.38 11.56 4.32
N MET A 86 1.18 11.42 3.26
CA MET A 86 2.37 12.23 3.03
C MET A 86 2.37 12.72 1.59
N GLY A 87 2.70 13.99 1.39
CA GLY A 87 2.77 14.58 0.06
C GLY A 87 1.42 15.04 -0.46
N ILE A 88 1.41 15.45 -1.73
CA ILE A 88 0.22 15.92 -2.43
C ILE A 88 0.12 15.21 -3.79
N PRO A 89 -1.10 14.96 -4.30
CA PRO A 89 -1.25 14.34 -5.63
C PRO A 89 -0.50 15.16 -6.69
N PRO A 90 0.12 14.52 -7.68
CA PRO A 90 0.11 13.07 -7.97
C PRO A 90 1.17 12.24 -7.24
N VAL A 91 1.85 12.83 -6.25
CA VAL A 91 2.91 12.16 -5.49
C VAL A 91 2.53 12.12 -4.02
N ARG A 92 1.42 11.45 -3.70
CA ARG A 92 0.96 11.28 -2.33
C ARG A 92 1.02 9.82 -1.91
N LEU A 93 1.57 9.60 -0.72
CA LEU A 93 1.60 8.30 -0.08
C LEU A 93 0.46 8.22 0.93
N GLU A 94 -0.27 7.11 0.91
CA GLU A 94 -1.28 6.81 1.93
C GLU A 94 -0.93 5.47 2.56
N VAL A 95 -0.69 5.47 3.87
CA VAL A 95 -0.45 4.26 4.64
C VAL A 95 -1.70 3.99 5.46
N ILE A 96 -2.29 2.80 5.29
CA ILE A 96 -3.53 2.42 5.95
C ILE A 96 -3.29 1.22 6.85
N THR A 97 -4.00 1.19 7.97
CA THR A 97 -3.92 0.09 8.95
C THR A 97 -5.03 -0.93 8.77
N THR A 98 -6.09 -0.58 8.06
CA THR A 98 -7.25 -1.45 7.84
C THR A 98 -7.72 -1.35 6.40
N ALA A 99 -8.08 -2.46 5.79
CA ALA A 99 -8.72 -2.50 4.49
C ALA A 99 -10.06 -3.24 4.59
N SER A 100 -11.09 -2.71 3.94
CA SER A 100 -12.45 -3.23 4.06
C SER A 100 -12.57 -4.67 3.57
N GLY A 101 -13.22 -5.52 4.36
CA GLY A 101 -13.62 -6.86 3.95
C GLY A 101 -12.52 -7.91 3.86
N VAL A 102 -11.29 -7.59 4.23
CA VAL A 102 -10.15 -8.50 4.15
C VAL A 102 -9.28 -8.44 5.39
N ASP A 103 -8.55 -9.52 5.65
CA ASP A 103 -7.61 -9.65 6.76
C ASP A 103 -6.18 -9.56 6.25
N PHE A 104 -5.34 -8.77 6.93
CA PHE A 104 -3.97 -8.54 6.48
C PHE A 104 -3.16 -9.82 6.37
N ASN A 105 -3.14 -10.63 7.41
CA ASN A 105 -2.29 -11.83 7.43
C ASN A 105 -2.67 -12.82 6.33
N GLU A 106 -3.96 -12.97 6.08
CA GLU A 106 -4.45 -13.82 5.00
C GLU A 106 -4.02 -13.26 3.64
N CYS A 107 -4.24 -11.97 3.40
CA CYS A 107 -3.84 -11.33 2.14
C CYS A 107 -2.33 -11.35 1.94
N TYR A 108 -1.56 -11.18 3.00
CA TYR A 108 -0.10 -11.20 2.92
C TYR A 108 0.40 -12.58 2.50
N SER A 109 -0.26 -13.65 2.95
CA SER A 109 0.09 -15.01 2.53
C SER A 109 -0.17 -15.28 1.04
N HIS A 110 -1.10 -14.53 0.45
CA HIS A 110 -1.44 -14.63 -0.99
C HIS A 110 -0.72 -13.61 -1.86
N ARG A 111 0.13 -12.76 -1.28
CA ARG A 111 0.75 -11.65 -1.99
C ARG A 111 1.53 -12.07 -3.21
N GLU A 112 1.56 -11.19 -4.18
CA GLU A 112 2.43 -11.32 -5.34
C GLU A 112 3.64 -10.41 -5.17
N VAL A 113 4.84 -10.99 -5.21
CA VAL A 113 6.09 -10.24 -5.09
C VAL A 113 6.60 -9.99 -6.51
N ILE A 114 6.61 -8.73 -6.90
CA ILE A 114 6.92 -8.32 -8.26
C ILE A 114 8.17 -7.44 -8.27
N LYS A 115 9.09 -7.74 -9.18
CA LYS A 115 10.29 -6.92 -9.37
C LYS A 115 10.00 -5.82 -10.38
N ILE A 116 10.12 -4.57 -9.92
CA ILE A 116 10.00 -3.38 -10.78
C ILE A 116 11.33 -2.64 -10.70
N GLY A 117 12.06 -2.60 -11.82
CA GLY A 117 13.43 -2.14 -11.80
C GLY A 117 14.30 -3.03 -10.93
N ASP A 118 14.90 -2.48 -9.89
CA ASP A 118 15.72 -3.20 -8.92
C ASP A 118 15.01 -3.43 -7.57
N ILE A 119 13.69 -3.17 -7.51
CA ILE A 119 12.93 -3.20 -6.27
C ILE A 119 11.93 -4.36 -6.31
N LEU A 120 11.88 -5.15 -5.23
CA LEU A 120 10.81 -6.13 -5.01
C LEU A 120 9.66 -5.45 -4.28
N ILE A 121 8.45 -5.60 -4.82
CA ILE A 121 7.27 -4.93 -4.29
C ILE A 121 6.20 -5.98 -4.01
N ASN A 122 5.60 -5.89 -2.82
CA ASN A 122 4.50 -6.77 -2.41
C ASN A 122 3.17 -6.18 -2.87
N PHE A 123 2.49 -6.87 -3.78
CA PHE A 123 1.15 -6.50 -4.22
C PHE A 123 0.10 -7.41 -3.61
N ILE A 124 -1.05 -6.85 -3.28
CA ILE A 124 -2.22 -7.65 -2.95
C ILE A 124 -2.61 -8.51 -4.17
N SER A 125 -3.08 -9.74 -3.93
CA SER A 125 -3.53 -10.62 -5.01
C SER A 125 -4.78 -10.06 -5.68
N LEU A 126 -5.03 -10.46 -6.93
CA LEU A 126 -6.22 -10.02 -7.67
C LEU A 126 -7.52 -10.39 -6.92
N GLN A 127 -7.59 -11.62 -6.40
CA GLN A 127 -8.80 -12.07 -5.68
C GLN A 127 -9.05 -11.26 -4.42
N ASP A 128 -8.01 -11.01 -3.63
CA ASP A 128 -8.13 -10.23 -2.40
C ASP A 128 -8.44 -8.77 -2.71
N LEU A 129 -7.85 -8.22 -3.77
CA LEU A 129 -8.17 -6.87 -4.24
C LEU A 129 -9.65 -6.75 -4.59
N LYS A 130 -10.20 -7.72 -5.29
CA LYS A 130 -11.62 -7.74 -5.63
C LYS A 130 -12.52 -7.81 -4.39
N LYS A 131 -12.17 -8.64 -3.42
CA LYS A 131 -12.91 -8.71 -2.15
C LYS A 131 -12.90 -7.35 -1.44
N ASN A 132 -11.76 -6.70 -1.41
CA ASN A 132 -11.61 -5.38 -0.80
C ASN A 132 -12.49 -4.34 -1.52
N LYS A 133 -12.44 -4.33 -2.86
CA LYS A 133 -13.24 -3.41 -3.67
C LYS A 133 -14.73 -3.61 -3.48
N HIS A 134 -15.20 -4.86 -3.43
CA HIS A 134 -16.61 -5.19 -3.16
C HIS A 134 -17.04 -4.67 -1.79
N ALA A 135 -16.23 -4.90 -0.78
CA ALA A 135 -16.56 -4.49 0.59
C ALA A 135 -16.58 -2.97 0.74
N ALA A 136 -15.66 -2.27 0.10
CA ALA A 136 -15.60 -0.81 0.13
C ALA A 136 -16.77 -0.17 -0.62
N GLY A 137 -17.15 -0.71 -1.77
CA GLY A 137 -18.39 -0.39 -2.48
C GLY A 137 -18.57 1.04 -2.98
N ARG A 138 -17.49 1.83 -3.05
CA ARG A 138 -17.58 3.18 -3.59
C ARG A 138 -17.73 3.13 -5.11
N HIS A 139 -18.19 4.24 -5.74
CA HIS A 139 -18.35 4.29 -7.18
C HIS A 139 -17.07 3.91 -7.93
N LYS A 140 -15.92 4.41 -7.49
CA LYS A 140 -14.64 4.06 -8.10
C LYS A 140 -14.28 2.59 -7.92
N ASP A 141 -14.69 1.98 -6.79
CA ASP A 141 -14.44 0.56 -6.54
C ASP A 141 -15.27 -0.33 -7.46
N ILE A 142 -16.52 0.05 -7.69
CA ILE A 142 -17.41 -0.65 -8.63
C ILE A 142 -16.87 -0.54 -10.05
N ALA A 143 -16.42 0.65 -10.45
CA ALA A 143 -15.82 0.87 -11.77
C ALA A 143 -14.56 0.02 -11.95
N ASP A 144 -13.71 -0.03 -10.93
CA ASP A 144 -12.49 -0.85 -10.96
C ASP A 144 -12.84 -2.33 -11.15
N LEU A 145 -13.85 -2.83 -10.41
CA LEU A 145 -14.30 -4.22 -10.53
C LEU A 145 -14.80 -4.57 -11.93
N GLU A 146 -15.46 -3.65 -12.61
CA GLU A 146 -15.95 -3.85 -13.97
C GLU A 146 -14.82 -4.02 -14.98
N HIS A 147 -13.66 -3.44 -14.73
CA HIS A 147 -12.50 -3.46 -15.62
C HIS A 147 -11.44 -4.50 -15.26
N LEU A 148 -11.47 -5.03 -14.04
CA LEU A 148 -10.53 -6.08 -13.62
C LEU A 148 -10.91 -7.43 -14.22
N PRO A 149 -9.90 -8.28 -14.53
CA PRO A 149 -10.15 -9.61 -15.14
C PRO A 149 -11.00 -10.53 -14.28
#